data_af2cf1e15664182e803b316d4ad2cacd
#
_entry.id   af2cf1e15664182e803b316d4ad2cacd
#
_cell.length_a   1.000
_cell.length_b   1.000
_cell.length_c   1.000
_cell.angle_alpha   90.00
_cell.angle_beta   90.00
_cell.angle_gamma   90.00
#
_symmetry.space_group_name_H-M   'P 1'
#
loop_
_entity.id
_entity.type
_entity.pdbx_description
1 polymer ?
#
loop_
_entity_poly.entity_id
_entity_poly.type
_entity_poly.pdbx_seq_one_letter_code
_entity_poly.pdbx_strand_id
1 'polypeptide(L)'
;DGRCIVWAPNQGADFVAELAAKISGVPVTAVEVRTPYLGGGFGRRFYTHHYLAQAVELARKHAGRTVKVLWSREEDMQHDHYRPMTMARYRAALGADGLPVALHITNVGDGPDRHSFPESIPKSNLDESVIEGAQKQPYAIPHRRVDYVYEPSRAPLGYWRSVGHSVNAFFKESFLDEMAHAAGRDPVEYRIALLKSEPRFRNVLETAAKQAGWRGKKWKAADGKDHAMGVALHLSFGSIVAEVAEVSAGAGGKPVVHKVWCAVDCGFAVNPLLVSMQVESAIAYGLSAALHEEVIIEDGRTSSSNFSDYPVLSAAEMPDVDVAIVNSGEPMGGIGEVATPPIAPAVCNAMFALTGDRIRSLPIKTAAT
;
A
#
# COMPACT_ATOMS: atom_id res chain seq x y z
N ASP A 1 -43.00 8.55 0.82
CA ASP A 1 -43.25 8.17 -0.56
C ASP A 1 -42.62 6.82 -0.97
N GLY A 2 -42.12 6.02 -0.02
CA GLY A 2 -41.53 4.69 -0.29
C GLY A 2 -40.20 4.74 -1.02
N ARG A 3 -39.46 5.87 -0.97
CA ARG A 3 -38.13 6.05 -1.52
C ARG A 3 -37.12 6.41 -0.45
N CYS A 4 -35.86 6.03 -0.66
CA CYS A 4 -34.73 6.46 0.14
C CYS A 4 -33.73 7.21 -0.75
N ILE A 5 -33.40 8.46 -0.41
CA ILE A 5 -32.42 9.27 -1.15
C ILE A 5 -31.22 9.47 -0.23
N VAL A 6 -30.03 9.07 -0.70
CA VAL A 6 -28.79 9.11 0.06
C VAL A 6 -27.77 9.99 -0.65
N TRP A 7 -27.28 11.04 0.03
CA TRP A 7 -26.06 11.75 -0.36
C TRP A 7 -24.91 11.28 0.48
N ALA A 8 -24.01 10.50 -0.10
CA ALA A 8 -22.84 10.02 0.60
C ALA A 8 -21.61 9.98 -0.32
N PRO A 9 -20.46 10.53 0.10
CA PRO A 9 -19.21 10.34 -0.61
C PRO A 9 -18.81 8.86 -0.46
N ASN A 10 -18.63 8.14 -1.58
CA ASN A 10 -18.38 6.71 -1.60
C ASN A 10 -17.55 6.28 -2.82
N GLN A 11 -16.96 5.07 -2.75
CA GLN A 11 -16.24 4.40 -3.83
C GLN A 11 -17.04 3.21 -4.41
N GLY A 12 -18.28 2.97 -3.94
CA GLY A 12 -19.16 1.87 -4.37
C GLY A 12 -20.62 2.22 -4.15
N ALA A 13 -21.25 2.86 -5.14
CA ALA A 13 -22.62 3.34 -5.03
C ALA A 13 -23.65 2.21 -4.86
N ASP A 14 -23.37 1.04 -5.43
CA ASP A 14 -24.15 -0.20 -5.30
C ASP A 14 -24.18 -0.69 -3.86
N PHE A 15 -23.03 -0.75 -3.18
CA PHE A 15 -23.00 -1.12 -1.75
C PHE A 15 -23.76 -0.12 -0.88
N VAL A 16 -23.69 1.17 -1.21
CA VAL A 16 -24.50 2.21 -0.55
C VAL A 16 -25.97 1.95 -0.75
N ALA A 17 -26.40 1.62 -1.98
CA ALA A 17 -27.80 1.36 -2.31
C ALA A 17 -28.33 0.12 -1.57
N GLU A 18 -27.56 -0.97 -1.58
CA GLU A 18 -27.93 -2.22 -0.89
C GLU A 18 -28.04 -2.02 0.62
N LEU A 19 -27.08 -1.36 1.24
CA LEU A 19 -27.10 -1.06 2.67
C LEU A 19 -28.28 -0.17 3.04
N ALA A 20 -28.54 0.88 2.25
CA ALA A 20 -29.65 1.79 2.46
C ALA A 20 -31.01 1.08 2.31
N ALA A 21 -31.17 0.21 1.30
CA ALA A 21 -32.36 -0.63 1.11
C ALA A 21 -32.59 -1.55 2.31
N LYS A 22 -31.56 -2.26 2.76
CA LYS A 22 -31.60 -3.18 3.90
C LYS A 22 -32.07 -2.48 5.19
N ILE A 23 -31.57 -1.27 5.44
CA ILE A 23 -31.89 -0.52 6.68
C ILE A 23 -33.25 0.16 6.60
N SER A 24 -33.54 0.82 5.47
CA SER A 24 -34.79 1.57 5.30
C SER A 24 -36.01 0.68 5.09
N GLY A 25 -35.78 -0.55 4.59
CA GLY A 25 -36.87 -1.50 4.26
C GLY A 25 -37.53 -1.24 2.91
N VAL A 26 -36.98 -0.31 2.08
CA VAL A 26 -37.48 -0.10 0.71
C VAL A 26 -36.73 -1.02 -0.28
N PRO A 27 -37.32 -1.37 -1.43
CA PRO A 27 -36.62 -2.09 -2.47
C PRO A 27 -35.39 -1.31 -2.95
N VAL A 28 -34.30 -2.01 -3.33
CA VAL A 28 -33.07 -1.35 -3.83
C VAL A 28 -33.35 -0.46 -5.05
N THR A 29 -34.34 -0.79 -5.88
CA THR A 29 -34.79 0.02 -7.02
C THR A 29 -35.46 1.33 -6.60
N ALA A 30 -35.85 1.48 -5.34
CA ALA A 30 -36.40 2.71 -4.77
C ALA A 30 -35.35 3.52 -3.96
N VAL A 31 -34.09 3.10 -4.01
CA VAL A 31 -32.96 3.86 -3.44
C VAL A 31 -32.28 4.68 -4.53
N GLU A 32 -32.12 5.97 -4.27
CA GLU A 32 -31.37 6.89 -5.12
C GLU A 32 -30.08 7.28 -4.38
N VAL A 33 -28.91 6.93 -4.95
CA VAL A 33 -27.60 7.32 -4.41
C VAL A 33 -27.06 8.50 -5.19
N ARG A 34 -26.74 9.56 -4.48
CA ARG A 34 -26.12 10.77 -5.00
C ARG A 34 -24.72 10.89 -4.41
N THR A 35 -23.71 10.69 -5.25
CA THR A 35 -22.30 10.76 -4.84
C THR A 35 -21.77 12.18 -5.10
N PRO A 36 -21.53 12.99 -4.06
CA PRO A 36 -20.85 14.27 -4.20
C PRO A 36 -19.38 14.06 -4.52
N TYR A 37 -18.65 15.15 -4.87
CA TYR A 37 -17.21 15.09 -5.04
C TYR A 37 -16.54 14.56 -3.77
N LEU A 38 -15.73 13.51 -3.95
CA LEU A 38 -15.23 12.70 -2.85
C LEU A 38 -13.96 13.28 -2.20
N GLY A 39 -13.06 13.88 -3.00
CA GLY A 39 -11.76 14.35 -2.54
C GLY A 39 -10.79 13.24 -2.17
N GLY A 40 -11.13 11.99 -2.52
CA GLY A 40 -10.38 10.78 -2.20
C GLY A 40 -11.14 9.85 -1.24
N GLY A 41 -10.92 8.55 -1.38
CA GLY A 41 -11.57 7.52 -0.56
C GLY A 41 -10.57 6.55 0.08
N PHE A 42 -9.47 6.27 -0.63
CA PHE A 42 -8.31 5.50 -0.17
C PHE A 42 -8.62 4.12 0.44
N GLY A 43 -9.75 3.51 0.03
CA GLY A 43 -10.29 2.26 0.58
C GLY A 43 -11.32 2.47 1.69
N ARG A 44 -11.18 3.49 2.51
CA ARG A 44 -12.08 3.77 3.63
C ARG A 44 -13.54 3.99 3.23
N ARG A 45 -13.78 4.47 2.03
CA ARG A 45 -15.11 4.76 1.49
C ARG A 45 -15.61 3.71 0.50
N PHE A 46 -14.97 2.53 0.47
CA PHE A 46 -15.35 1.46 -0.45
C PHE A 46 -16.55 0.66 0.07
N TYR A 47 -16.44 -0.03 1.19
CA TYR A 47 -17.48 -0.93 1.68
C TYR A 47 -17.96 -0.60 3.11
N THR A 48 -17.08 -0.17 3.98
CA THR A 48 -17.36 0.06 5.41
C THR A 48 -18.13 1.36 5.63
N HIS A 49 -19.45 1.31 5.45
CA HIS A 49 -20.32 2.49 5.49
C HIS A 49 -21.13 2.62 6.80
N HIS A 50 -20.51 2.33 7.96
CA HIS A 50 -21.24 2.39 9.23
C HIS A 50 -21.78 3.80 9.57
N TYR A 51 -21.10 4.89 9.17
CA TYR A 51 -21.63 6.25 9.25
C TYR A 51 -22.89 6.44 8.39
N LEU A 52 -22.97 5.76 7.24
CA LEU A 52 -24.17 5.74 6.41
C LEU A 52 -25.30 4.96 7.08
N ALA A 53 -25.00 3.81 7.69
CA ALA A 53 -25.99 3.02 8.41
C ALA A 53 -26.68 3.86 9.50
N GLN A 54 -25.93 4.64 10.27
CA GLN A 54 -26.46 5.55 11.27
C GLN A 54 -27.38 6.62 10.65
N ALA A 55 -26.95 7.23 9.53
CA ALA A 55 -27.72 8.26 8.86
C ALA A 55 -29.07 7.72 8.32
N VAL A 56 -29.05 6.55 7.68
CA VAL A 56 -30.27 5.90 7.14
C VAL A 56 -31.21 5.47 8.26
N GLU A 57 -30.70 4.92 9.34
CA GLU A 57 -31.52 4.53 10.49
C GLU A 57 -32.22 5.73 11.16
N LEU A 58 -31.50 6.84 11.31
CA LEU A 58 -32.07 8.08 11.81
C LEU A 58 -33.12 8.64 10.85
N ALA A 59 -32.86 8.65 9.54
CA ALA A 59 -33.80 9.13 8.54
C ALA A 59 -35.08 8.26 8.51
N ARG A 60 -34.95 6.94 8.68
CA ARG A 60 -36.08 6.02 8.78
C ARG A 60 -37.00 6.35 9.97
N LYS A 61 -36.40 6.69 11.12
CA LYS A 61 -37.17 7.11 12.32
C LYS A 61 -37.83 8.48 12.17
N HIS A 62 -37.35 9.30 11.25
CA HIS A 62 -37.83 10.64 10.95
C HIS A 62 -38.31 10.79 9.50
N ALA A 63 -39.06 9.80 9.01
CA ALA A 63 -39.52 9.77 7.61
C ALA A 63 -40.14 11.10 7.16
N GLY A 64 -39.83 11.54 5.94
CA GLY A 64 -40.23 12.82 5.37
C GLY A 64 -39.35 14.02 5.76
N ARG A 65 -38.32 13.80 6.58
CA ARG A 65 -37.31 14.85 6.92
C ARG A 65 -35.95 14.48 6.37
N THR A 66 -35.18 15.49 5.98
CA THR A 66 -33.76 15.33 5.64
C THR A 66 -32.94 15.25 6.92
N VAL A 67 -32.13 14.21 7.03
CA VAL A 67 -31.20 13.98 8.14
C VAL A 67 -29.79 14.12 7.63
N LYS A 68 -28.94 14.87 8.34
CA LYS A 68 -27.51 15.00 8.08
C LYS A 68 -26.73 14.50 9.30
N VAL A 69 -25.85 13.53 9.10
CA VAL A 69 -24.93 13.01 10.13
C VAL A 69 -23.53 13.48 9.80
N LEU A 70 -22.86 14.05 10.78
CA LEU A 70 -21.44 14.40 10.73
C LEU A 70 -20.79 13.83 11.98
N TRP A 71 -19.73 13.08 11.78
CA TRP A 71 -18.85 12.67 12.87
C TRP A 71 -17.85 13.77 13.18
N SER A 72 -17.50 13.94 14.43
CA SER A 72 -16.30 14.71 14.80
C SER A 72 -15.04 13.95 14.37
N ARG A 73 -13.87 14.59 14.44
CA ARG A 73 -12.61 13.91 14.12
C ARG A 73 -12.30 12.81 15.13
N GLU A 74 -12.62 13.03 16.38
CA GLU A 74 -12.46 12.07 17.47
C GLU A 74 -13.32 10.82 17.21
N GLU A 75 -14.58 11.03 16.84
CA GLU A 75 -15.50 9.94 16.50
C GLU A 75 -14.99 9.12 15.31
N ASP A 76 -14.56 9.80 14.24
CA ASP A 76 -14.06 9.17 13.01
C ASP A 76 -12.81 8.32 13.29
N MET A 77 -11.85 8.84 14.07
CA MET A 77 -10.60 8.13 14.38
C MET A 77 -10.80 6.96 15.37
N GLN A 78 -11.69 7.12 16.34
CA GLN A 78 -11.90 6.12 17.39
C GLN A 78 -12.84 4.99 17.00
N HIS A 79 -13.66 5.17 15.97
CA HIS A 79 -14.65 4.19 15.49
C HIS A 79 -14.42 3.78 14.03
N ASP A 80 -13.18 3.83 13.60
CA ASP A 80 -12.82 3.50 12.23
C ASP A 80 -12.60 1.99 12.01
N HIS A 81 -12.39 1.64 10.74
CA HIS A 81 -11.90 0.35 10.29
C HIS A 81 -10.43 0.51 9.92
N TYR A 82 -9.57 -0.21 10.62
CA TYR A 82 -8.14 0.02 10.57
C TYR A 82 -7.46 -0.82 9.49
N ARG A 83 -6.29 -0.35 9.03
CA ARG A 83 -5.42 -1.13 8.17
C ARG A 83 -4.99 -2.41 8.90
N PRO A 84 -5.00 -3.58 8.23
CA PRO A 84 -4.55 -4.82 8.85
C PRO A 84 -3.11 -4.78 9.34
N MET A 85 -2.89 -5.28 10.55
CA MET A 85 -1.56 -5.60 11.04
C MET A 85 -1.17 -6.98 10.51
N THR A 86 -0.02 -7.07 9.86
CA THR A 86 0.46 -8.30 9.23
C THR A 86 1.91 -8.57 9.59
N MET A 87 2.27 -9.86 9.61
CA MET A 87 3.64 -10.32 9.77
C MET A 87 3.96 -11.34 8.68
N ALA A 88 5.21 -11.35 8.22
CA ALA A 88 5.65 -12.40 7.31
C ALA A 88 7.03 -12.95 7.70
N ARG A 89 7.21 -14.24 7.47
CA ARG A 89 8.51 -14.91 7.56
C ARG A 89 8.93 -15.37 6.19
N TYR A 90 10.11 -14.93 5.77
CA TYR A 90 10.73 -15.31 4.52
C TYR A 90 11.96 -16.19 4.78
N ARG A 91 12.12 -17.25 4.00
CA ARG A 91 13.30 -18.13 4.00
C ARG A 91 13.65 -18.47 2.57
N ALA A 92 14.92 -18.42 2.21
CA ALA A 92 15.38 -18.79 0.90
C ALA A 92 16.64 -19.66 0.99
N ALA A 93 16.84 -20.48 -0.04
CA ALA A 93 18.10 -21.15 -0.30
C ALA A 93 18.70 -20.56 -1.58
N LEU A 94 20.00 -20.20 -1.51
CA LEU A 94 20.74 -19.68 -2.65
C LEU A 94 21.55 -20.82 -3.29
N GLY A 95 21.58 -20.86 -4.61
CA GLY A 95 22.44 -21.76 -5.39
C GLY A 95 23.91 -21.29 -5.37
N ALA A 96 24.77 -22.08 -6.01
CA ALA A 96 26.21 -21.76 -6.13
C ALA A 96 26.48 -20.44 -6.90
N ASP A 97 25.55 -20.02 -7.75
CA ASP A 97 25.58 -18.74 -8.49
C ASP A 97 25.02 -17.54 -7.68
N GLY A 98 24.61 -17.78 -6.42
CA GLY A 98 24.02 -16.80 -5.54
C GLY A 98 22.54 -16.48 -5.83
N LEU A 99 21.92 -17.09 -6.86
CA LEU A 99 20.50 -16.89 -7.14
C LEU A 99 19.64 -17.81 -6.29
N PRO A 100 18.38 -17.44 -5.94
CA PRO A 100 17.53 -18.25 -5.12
C PRO A 100 17.02 -19.47 -5.88
N VAL A 101 17.20 -20.65 -5.31
CA VAL A 101 16.66 -21.92 -5.82
C VAL A 101 15.34 -22.29 -5.14
N ALA A 102 15.13 -21.81 -3.91
CA ALA A 102 13.88 -22.02 -3.18
C ALA A 102 13.52 -20.80 -2.34
N LEU A 103 12.22 -20.56 -2.21
CA LEU A 103 11.64 -19.50 -1.39
C LEU A 103 10.42 -20.04 -0.64
N HIS A 104 10.40 -19.85 0.67
CA HIS A 104 9.25 -20.15 1.52
C HIS A 104 8.81 -18.88 2.24
N ILE A 105 7.54 -18.54 2.08
CA ILE A 105 6.88 -17.38 2.67
C ILE A 105 5.79 -17.89 3.62
N THR A 106 5.71 -17.35 4.82
CA THR A 106 4.59 -17.56 5.73
C THR A 106 4.04 -16.19 6.09
N ASN A 107 2.83 -15.88 5.62
CA ASN A 107 2.10 -14.66 5.97
C ASN A 107 1.16 -14.95 7.14
N VAL A 108 1.13 -14.03 8.11
CA VAL A 108 0.28 -14.13 9.31
C VAL A 108 -0.54 -12.85 9.43
N GLY A 109 -1.84 -12.99 9.64
CA GLY A 109 -2.72 -11.85 9.88
C GLY A 109 -4.17 -12.14 9.54
N ASP A 110 -4.97 -11.10 9.62
CA ASP A 110 -6.37 -11.03 9.21
C ASP A 110 -6.50 -10.04 8.06
N GLY A 111 -7.53 -10.19 7.22
CA GLY A 111 -7.72 -9.37 6.04
C GLY A 111 -9.06 -8.64 6.00
N PRO A 112 -9.16 -7.54 5.26
CA PRO A 112 -10.38 -6.77 5.12
C PRO A 112 -11.52 -7.53 4.41
N ASP A 113 -11.22 -8.52 3.56
CA ASP A 113 -12.25 -9.31 2.88
C ASP A 113 -13.08 -10.11 3.88
N ARG A 114 -12.45 -10.69 4.89
CA ARG A 114 -13.14 -11.41 5.96
C ARG A 114 -14.10 -10.51 6.74
N HIS A 115 -13.77 -9.27 6.94
CA HIS A 115 -14.60 -8.29 7.65
C HIS A 115 -15.72 -7.70 6.77
N SER A 116 -15.45 -7.55 5.47
CA SER A 116 -16.36 -6.91 4.52
C SER A 116 -17.25 -7.90 3.77
N PHE A 117 -16.70 -9.06 3.40
CA PHE A 117 -17.33 -10.09 2.58
C PHE A 117 -17.06 -11.48 3.15
N PRO A 118 -17.50 -11.79 4.39
CA PRO A 118 -17.20 -13.05 5.06
C PRO A 118 -17.64 -14.29 4.27
N GLU A 119 -18.67 -14.16 3.43
CA GLU A 119 -19.16 -15.22 2.54
C GLU A 119 -18.20 -15.52 1.37
N SER A 120 -17.29 -14.61 1.03
CA SER A 120 -16.28 -14.82 -0.01
C SER A 120 -15.11 -15.68 0.45
N ILE A 121 -14.94 -15.84 1.77
CA ILE A 121 -13.84 -16.62 2.33
C ILE A 121 -14.08 -18.11 2.08
N PRO A 122 -13.18 -18.80 1.37
CA PRO A 122 -13.35 -20.21 1.05
C PRO A 122 -13.22 -21.11 2.29
N LYS A 123 -13.63 -22.37 2.15
CA LYS A 123 -13.50 -23.39 3.23
C LYS A 123 -12.06 -23.63 3.68
N SER A 124 -11.08 -23.31 2.84
CA SER A 124 -9.65 -23.33 3.20
C SER A 124 -9.25 -22.25 4.20
N ASN A 125 -10.16 -21.33 4.51
CA ASN A 125 -9.95 -20.19 5.39
C ASN A 125 -8.94 -19.15 4.83
N LEU A 126 -8.65 -19.18 3.53
CA LEU A 126 -7.74 -18.26 2.88
C LEU A 126 -8.43 -16.92 2.61
N ASP A 127 -7.88 -15.86 3.18
CA ASP A 127 -8.21 -14.48 2.81
C ASP A 127 -7.15 -13.99 1.80
N GLU A 128 -7.56 -13.83 0.54
CA GLU A 128 -6.62 -13.44 -0.51
C GLU A 128 -6.08 -12.03 -0.31
N SER A 129 -6.82 -11.15 0.32
CA SER A 129 -6.39 -9.78 0.60
C SER A 129 -5.14 -9.72 1.51
N VAL A 130 -4.84 -10.77 2.29
CA VAL A 130 -3.63 -10.85 3.11
C VAL A 130 -2.40 -11.24 2.29
N ILE A 131 -2.57 -12.06 1.25
CA ILE A 131 -1.46 -12.63 0.49
C ILE A 131 -1.25 -11.99 -0.90
N GLU A 132 -2.04 -11.00 -1.26
CA GLU A 132 -1.87 -10.21 -2.47
C GLU A 132 -0.44 -9.68 -2.60
N GLY A 133 0.20 -9.91 -3.76
CA GLY A 133 1.58 -9.52 -4.01
C GLY A 133 2.66 -10.44 -3.44
N ALA A 134 2.31 -11.41 -2.57
CA ALA A 134 3.21 -12.47 -2.11
C ALA A 134 3.17 -13.68 -3.05
N GLN A 135 1.98 -14.09 -3.49
CA GLN A 135 1.81 -15.27 -4.36
C GLN A 135 2.37 -15.06 -5.76
N LYS A 136 1.93 -13.98 -6.42
CA LYS A 136 2.31 -13.66 -7.80
C LYS A 136 3.50 -12.71 -7.78
N GLN A 137 4.66 -13.21 -8.21
CA GLN A 137 5.87 -12.42 -8.32
C GLN A 137 6.62 -12.79 -9.61
N PRO A 138 7.27 -11.82 -10.26
CA PRO A 138 7.88 -12.03 -11.58
C PRO A 138 9.23 -12.76 -11.50
N TYR A 139 9.81 -12.86 -10.32
CA TYR A 139 11.17 -13.40 -10.13
C TYR A 139 11.23 -14.90 -10.38
N ALA A 140 12.19 -15.32 -11.18
CA ALA A 140 12.43 -16.73 -11.51
C ALA A 140 13.06 -17.46 -10.33
N ILE A 141 12.21 -17.99 -9.44
CA ILE A 141 12.59 -18.83 -8.31
C ILE A 141 11.95 -20.20 -8.52
N PRO A 142 12.76 -21.28 -8.74
CA PRO A 142 12.24 -22.58 -9.15
C PRO A 142 11.25 -23.21 -8.17
N HIS A 143 11.56 -23.16 -6.88
CA HIS A 143 10.72 -23.77 -5.84
C HIS A 143 10.15 -22.67 -4.94
N ARG A 144 8.83 -22.52 -4.95
CA ARG A 144 8.14 -21.49 -4.14
C ARG A 144 7.02 -22.15 -3.33
N ARG A 145 6.92 -21.70 -2.07
CA ARG A 145 5.81 -22.04 -1.19
C ARG A 145 5.35 -20.79 -0.46
N VAL A 146 4.03 -20.58 -0.44
CA VAL A 146 3.38 -19.50 0.32
C VAL A 146 2.38 -20.15 1.25
N ASP A 147 2.56 -19.96 2.54
CA ASP A 147 1.64 -20.39 3.58
C ASP A 147 0.95 -19.14 4.17
N TYR A 148 -0.32 -19.29 4.49
CA TYR A 148 -1.11 -18.30 5.21
C TYR A 148 -1.52 -18.87 6.57
N VAL A 149 -1.33 -18.07 7.61
CA VAL A 149 -1.77 -18.36 8.97
C VAL A 149 -2.77 -17.26 9.37
N TYR A 150 -4.00 -17.68 9.60
CA TYR A 150 -5.03 -16.77 10.10
C TYR A 150 -4.79 -16.45 11.57
N GLU A 151 -4.63 -15.18 11.87
CA GLU A 151 -4.58 -14.63 13.23
C GLU A 151 -5.64 -13.53 13.32
N PRO A 152 -6.73 -13.75 14.09
CA PRO A 152 -7.86 -12.83 14.09
C PRO A 152 -7.52 -11.48 14.70
N SER A 153 -7.89 -10.42 14.00
CA SER A 153 -7.85 -9.06 14.53
C SER A 153 -8.97 -8.87 15.54
N ARG A 154 -8.66 -8.18 16.66
CA ARG A 154 -9.65 -7.73 17.64
C ARG A 154 -10.26 -6.37 17.29
N ALA A 155 -9.65 -5.66 16.37
CA ALA A 155 -10.13 -4.38 15.84
C ALA A 155 -10.84 -4.60 14.50
N PRO A 156 -11.84 -3.79 14.16
CA PRO A 156 -12.46 -3.83 12.84
C PRO A 156 -11.44 -3.46 11.77
N LEU A 157 -11.37 -4.24 10.70
CA LEU A 157 -10.46 -4.03 9.59
C LEU A 157 -11.17 -3.48 8.37
N GLY A 158 -10.47 -2.64 7.61
CA GLY A 158 -10.94 -2.07 6.36
C GLY A 158 -9.86 -1.99 5.30
N TYR A 159 -10.28 -1.62 4.09
CA TYR A 159 -9.38 -1.44 2.97
C TYR A 159 -8.55 -0.18 3.13
N TRP A 160 -7.26 -0.32 2.89
CA TRP A 160 -6.30 0.75 2.80
C TRP A 160 -5.64 0.72 1.41
N ARG A 161 -5.34 1.86 0.83
CA ARG A 161 -4.81 2.00 -0.54
C ARG A 161 -3.77 0.92 -0.86
N SER A 162 -4.01 0.13 -1.90
CA SER A 162 -3.27 -1.04 -2.37
C SER A 162 -3.36 -2.34 -1.54
N VAL A 163 -4.26 -2.38 -0.53
CA VAL A 163 -4.63 -3.58 0.22
C VAL A 163 -3.41 -4.41 0.65
N GLY A 164 -3.40 -5.73 0.42
CA GLY A 164 -2.28 -6.62 0.76
C GLY A 164 -1.00 -6.36 -0.02
N HIS A 165 -1.10 -5.76 -1.20
CA HIS A 165 0.08 -5.40 -2.00
C HIS A 165 1.05 -4.49 -1.24
N SER A 166 0.55 -3.54 -0.43
CA SER A 166 1.40 -2.58 0.28
C SER A 166 2.32 -3.26 1.31
N VAL A 167 1.80 -4.22 2.07
CA VAL A 167 2.58 -4.92 3.09
C VAL A 167 3.47 -5.99 2.47
N ASN A 168 2.96 -6.72 1.49
CA ASN A 168 3.71 -7.80 0.84
C ASN A 168 4.83 -7.29 -0.08
N ALA A 169 4.70 -6.10 -0.66
CA ALA A 169 5.81 -5.46 -1.36
C ALA A 169 6.95 -5.13 -0.40
N PHE A 170 6.64 -4.58 0.78
CA PHE A 170 7.65 -4.31 1.80
C PHE A 170 8.40 -5.58 2.19
N PHE A 171 7.69 -6.65 2.52
CA PHE A 171 8.33 -7.92 2.90
C PHE A 171 9.16 -8.51 1.78
N LYS A 172 8.58 -8.61 0.59
CA LYS A 172 9.20 -9.25 -0.58
C LYS A 172 10.44 -8.49 -1.06
N GLU A 173 10.31 -7.18 -1.29
CA GLU A 173 11.38 -6.39 -1.88
C GLU A 173 12.52 -6.12 -0.91
N SER A 174 12.23 -6.02 0.40
CA SER A 174 13.27 -5.97 1.42
C SER A 174 14.02 -7.30 1.51
N PHE A 175 13.32 -8.45 1.47
CA PHE A 175 13.97 -9.74 1.52
C PHE A 175 14.76 -10.06 0.24
N LEU A 176 14.28 -9.62 -0.92
CA LEU A 176 15.02 -9.75 -2.18
C LEU A 176 16.35 -8.97 -2.15
N ASP A 177 16.32 -7.79 -1.57
CA ASP A 177 17.53 -6.98 -1.33
C ASP A 177 18.48 -7.68 -0.36
N GLU A 178 17.99 -8.32 0.70
CA GLU A 178 18.79 -9.15 1.61
C GLU A 178 19.48 -10.30 0.87
N MET A 179 18.77 -10.98 -0.03
CA MET A 179 19.36 -12.06 -0.85
C MET A 179 20.44 -11.53 -1.80
N ALA A 180 20.24 -10.35 -2.41
CA ALA A 180 21.24 -9.72 -3.25
C ALA A 180 22.53 -9.43 -2.47
N HIS A 181 22.41 -8.84 -1.29
CA HIS A 181 23.54 -8.58 -0.41
C HIS A 181 24.22 -9.85 0.11
N ALA A 182 23.45 -10.88 0.47
CA ALA A 182 23.99 -12.18 0.88
C ALA A 182 24.78 -12.86 -0.26
N ALA A 183 24.36 -12.62 -1.51
CA ALA A 183 25.06 -13.09 -2.70
C ALA A 183 26.24 -12.17 -3.14
N GLY A 184 26.48 -11.06 -2.44
CA GLY A 184 27.50 -10.07 -2.81
C GLY A 184 27.24 -9.36 -4.14
N ARG A 185 25.96 -9.24 -4.53
CA ARG A 185 25.55 -8.69 -5.83
C ARG A 185 24.83 -7.34 -5.67
N ASP A 186 24.94 -6.51 -6.71
CA ASP A 186 24.18 -5.27 -6.80
C ASP A 186 22.65 -5.58 -6.81
N PRO A 187 21.83 -4.87 -6.03
CA PRO A 187 20.39 -5.11 -5.93
C PRO A 187 19.61 -4.99 -7.24
N VAL A 188 19.99 -4.08 -8.13
CA VAL A 188 19.37 -3.92 -9.46
C VAL A 188 19.76 -5.08 -10.37
N GLU A 189 21.05 -5.36 -10.46
CA GLU A 189 21.58 -6.47 -11.28
C GLU A 189 21.04 -7.83 -10.81
N TYR A 190 20.85 -8.00 -9.50
CA TYR A 190 20.25 -9.20 -8.93
C TYR A 190 18.82 -9.41 -9.41
N ARG A 191 18.01 -8.35 -9.38
CA ARG A 191 16.63 -8.37 -9.89
C ARG A 191 16.59 -8.63 -11.39
N ILE A 192 17.44 -7.98 -12.17
CA ILE A 192 17.57 -8.20 -13.62
C ILE A 192 17.88 -9.67 -13.92
N ALA A 193 18.78 -10.29 -13.16
CA ALA A 193 19.11 -11.71 -13.34
C ALA A 193 17.93 -12.64 -13.08
N LEU A 194 16.99 -12.25 -12.21
CA LEU A 194 15.78 -13.00 -11.90
C LEU A 194 14.61 -12.69 -12.84
N LEU A 195 14.71 -11.67 -13.68
CA LEU A 195 13.67 -11.20 -14.60
C LEU A 195 13.95 -11.56 -16.06
N LYS A 196 14.78 -12.57 -16.33
CA LYS A 196 15.20 -12.95 -17.71
C LYS A 196 14.03 -13.29 -18.62
N SER A 197 12.98 -13.94 -18.08
CA SER A 197 11.76 -14.31 -18.82
C SER A 197 10.67 -13.24 -18.77
N GLU A 198 10.90 -12.13 -18.09
CA GLU A 198 9.92 -11.09 -17.81
C GLU A 198 10.36 -9.73 -18.38
N PRO A 199 10.40 -9.55 -19.70
CA PRO A 199 10.97 -8.36 -20.34
C PRO A 199 10.25 -7.07 -19.97
N ARG A 200 8.94 -7.13 -19.72
CA ARG A 200 8.13 -5.98 -19.30
C ARG A 200 8.58 -5.46 -17.93
N PHE A 201 8.74 -6.35 -16.95
CA PHE A 201 9.24 -6.00 -15.61
C PHE A 201 10.67 -5.49 -15.65
N ARG A 202 11.51 -6.15 -16.43
CA ARG A 202 12.89 -5.75 -16.59
C ARG A 202 13.01 -4.34 -17.17
N ASN A 203 12.24 -3.99 -18.20
CA ASN A 203 12.23 -2.68 -18.80
C ASN A 203 11.82 -1.57 -17.82
N VAL A 204 10.81 -1.82 -16.98
CA VAL A 204 10.36 -0.87 -15.94
C VAL A 204 11.48 -0.66 -14.91
N LEU A 205 12.12 -1.73 -14.44
CA LEU A 205 13.22 -1.66 -13.49
C LEU A 205 14.43 -0.92 -14.06
N GLU A 206 14.86 -1.26 -15.28
CA GLU A 206 15.98 -0.63 -15.97
C GLU A 206 15.72 0.86 -16.23
N THR A 207 14.45 1.22 -16.55
CA THR A 207 14.05 2.62 -16.75
C THR A 207 14.20 3.43 -15.47
N ALA A 208 13.68 2.95 -14.34
CA ALA A 208 13.82 3.64 -13.05
C ALA A 208 15.28 3.77 -12.62
N ALA A 209 16.05 2.68 -12.72
CA ALA A 209 17.46 2.67 -12.35
C ALA A 209 18.30 3.61 -13.23
N LYS A 210 18.03 3.65 -14.53
CA LYS A 210 18.71 4.56 -15.48
C LYS A 210 18.37 6.02 -15.19
N GLN A 211 17.08 6.32 -14.98
CA GLN A 211 16.62 7.68 -14.65
C GLN A 211 17.26 8.20 -13.36
N ALA A 212 17.36 7.35 -12.36
CA ALA A 212 18.02 7.66 -11.08
C ALA A 212 19.54 7.80 -11.19
N GLY A 213 20.15 7.33 -12.27
CA GLY A 213 21.61 7.18 -12.31
C GLY A 213 22.09 6.25 -11.20
N TRP A 214 21.45 5.06 -11.09
CA TRP A 214 21.63 4.09 -10.00
C TRP A 214 23.06 3.97 -9.51
N ARG A 215 23.23 4.04 -8.19
CA ARG A 215 24.50 3.88 -7.49
C ARG A 215 24.35 2.77 -6.46
N GLY A 216 25.00 1.66 -6.69
CA GLY A 216 24.96 0.50 -5.79
C GLY A 216 25.70 0.69 -4.45
N LYS A 217 26.22 1.90 -4.17
CA LYS A 217 26.96 2.23 -2.96
C LYS A 217 26.63 3.64 -2.49
N LYS A 218 26.78 3.88 -1.18
CA LYS A 218 26.65 5.22 -0.60
C LYS A 218 27.74 6.16 -1.11
N TRP A 219 27.42 7.45 -1.16
CA TRP A 219 28.34 8.51 -1.62
C TRP A 219 28.17 9.78 -0.78
N LYS A 220 29.20 10.65 -0.81
CA LYS A 220 29.08 12.00 -0.27
C LYS A 220 28.34 12.87 -1.28
N ALA A 221 27.19 13.43 -0.86
CA ALA A 221 26.40 14.36 -1.65
C ALA A 221 26.86 15.81 -1.47
N ALA A 222 26.30 16.73 -2.26
CA ALA A 222 26.69 18.15 -2.23
C ALA A 222 26.33 18.84 -0.90
N ASP A 223 25.37 18.32 -0.16
CA ASP A 223 24.99 18.79 1.19
C ASP A 223 25.98 18.33 2.28
N GLY A 224 27.01 17.58 1.92
CA GLY A 224 28.04 17.05 2.80
C GLY A 224 27.62 15.81 3.60
N LYS A 225 26.41 15.27 3.39
CA LYS A 225 25.95 14.04 4.02
C LYS A 225 26.25 12.81 3.18
N ASP A 226 26.23 11.65 3.82
CA ASP A 226 26.23 10.39 3.09
C ASP A 226 24.80 10.13 2.58
N HIS A 227 24.68 9.86 1.28
CA HIS A 227 23.44 9.44 0.63
C HIS A 227 23.58 8.01 0.14
N ALA A 228 22.45 7.33 0.01
CA ALA A 228 22.35 6.01 -0.59
C ALA A 228 21.02 5.87 -1.37
N MET A 229 20.99 4.93 -2.29
CA MET A 229 19.82 4.57 -3.06
C MET A 229 19.34 3.17 -2.69
N GLY A 230 18.02 2.97 -2.72
CA GLY A 230 17.36 1.68 -2.63
C GLY A 230 16.33 1.52 -3.73
N VAL A 231 16.07 0.29 -4.13
CA VAL A 231 15.18 -0.05 -5.23
C VAL A 231 14.12 -1.04 -4.79
N ALA A 232 12.92 -0.90 -5.37
CA ALA A 232 11.84 -1.89 -5.26
C ALA A 232 11.06 -1.97 -6.58
N LEU A 233 10.47 -3.15 -6.85
CA LEU A 233 9.67 -3.45 -8.04
C LEU A 233 8.42 -4.21 -7.63
N HIS A 234 7.26 -3.76 -8.07
CA HIS A 234 6.00 -4.43 -7.73
C HIS A 234 4.99 -4.44 -8.88
N LEU A 235 4.21 -5.51 -8.93
CA LEU A 235 3.03 -5.66 -9.78
C LEU A 235 1.80 -5.59 -8.90
N SER A 236 0.89 -4.69 -9.21
CA SER A 236 -0.45 -4.66 -8.62
C SER A 236 -1.47 -4.11 -9.63
N PHE A 237 -2.70 -4.58 -9.56
CA PHE A 237 -3.82 -4.12 -10.40
C PHE A 237 -3.51 -4.06 -11.91
N GLY A 238 -2.68 -4.98 -12.42
CA GLY A 238 -2.29 -5.05 -13.84
C GLY A 238 -1.17 -4.08 -14.26
N SER A 239 -0.68 -3.24 -13.36
CA SER A 239 0.41 -2.29 -13.62
C SER A 239 1.68 -2.65 -12.87
N ILE A 240 2.83 -2.35 -13.48
CA ILE A 240 4.16 -2.60 -12.93
C ILE A 240 4.79 -1.27 -12.55
N VAL A 241 5.33 -1.19 -11.34
CA VAL A 241 6.03 0.00 -10.85
C VAL A 241 7.39 -0.36 -10.29
N ALA A 242 8.42 0.37 -10.68
CA ALA A 242 9.72 0.35 -10.05
C ALA A 242 10.03 1.72 -9.45
N GLU A 243 10.53 1.75 -8.23
CA GLU A 243 10.94 2.97 -7.54
C GLU A 243 12.37 2.86 -7.07
N VAL A 244 13.11 3.94 -7.28
CA VAL A 244 14.43 4.17 -6.70
C VAL A 244 14.32 5.37 -5.78
N ALA A 245 14.60 5.17 -4.49
CA ALA A 245 14.59 6.23 -3.49
C ALA A 245 16.02 6.62 -3.09
N GLU A 246 16.32 7.93 -3.07
CA GLU A 246 17.54 8.51 -2.52
C GLU A 246 17.29 9.00 -1.10
N VAL A 247 18.12 8.55 -0.16
CA VAL A 247 17.98 8.90 1.25
C VAL A 247 19.27 9.35 1.89
N SER A 248 19.14 10.16 2.94
CA SER A 248 20.19 10.40 3.94
C SER A 248 19.65 10.19 5.36
N ALA A 249 20.54 10.10 6.35
CA ALA A 249 20.15 10.06 7.74
C ALA A 249 19.89 11.48 8.26
N GLY A 250 18.69 11.69 8.79
CA GLY A 250 18.29 12.89 9.51
C GLY A 250 18.54 12.79 11.02
N ALA A 251 17.90 13.66 11.79
CA ALA A 251 18.00 13.67 13.23
C ALA A 251 17.53 12.33 13.83
N GLY A 252 18.25 11.80 14.80
CA GLY A 252 17.97 10.50 15.41
C GLY A 252 18.05 9.30 14.45
N GLY A 253 18.71 9.45 13.29
CA GLY A 253 18.84 8.38 12.28
C GLY A 253 17.58 8.15 11.45
N LYS A 254 16.56 9.01 11.53
CA LYS A 254 15.36 8.92 10.69
C LYS A 254 15.70 9.11 9.21
N PRO A 255 15.03 8.41 8.28
CA PRO A 255 15.23 8.66 6.86
C PRO A 255 14.81 10.08 6.48
N VAL A 256 15.62 10.74 5.69
CA VAL A 256 15.24 11.91 4.89
C VAL A 256 15.24 11.44 3.45
N VAL A 257 14.09 11.42 2.83
CA VAL A 257 13.93 11.04 1.43
C VAL A 257 14.05 12.28 0.57
N HIS A 258 15.07 12.33 -0.27
CA HIS A 258 15.36 13.50 -1.09
C HIS A 258 14.67 13.46 -2.43
N LYS A 259 14.71 12.29 -3.06
CA LYS A 259 14.17 12.10 -4.40
C LYS A 259 13.71 10.67 -4.61
N VAL A 260 12.64 10.52 -5.40
CA VAL A 260 12.12 9.23 -5.86
C VAL A 260 12.02 9.27 -7.38
N TRP A 261 12.67 8.33 -8.05
CA TRP A 261 12.48 8.08 -9.47
C TRP A 261 11.56 6.87 -9.62
N CYS A 262 10.44 7.09 -10.30
CA CYS A 262 9.43 6.07 -10.50
C CYS A 262 9.25 5.79 -12.00
N ALA A 263 9.37 4.53 -12.37
CA ALA A 263 8.94 4.06 -13.69
C ALA A 263 7.67 3.25 -13.54
N VAL A 264 6.64 3.57 -14.33
CA VAL A 264 5.36 2.89 -14.31
C VAL A 264 4.96 2.41 -15.70
N ASP A 265 4.57 1.15 -15.80
CA ASP A 265 3.92 0.55 -16.96
C ASP A 265 2.48 0.17 -16.57
N CYS A 266 1.53 0.99 -16.99
CA CYS A 266 0.10 0.75 -16.84
C CYS A 266 -0.56 0.29 -18.15
N GLY A 267 0.21 -0.21 -19.11
CA GLY A 267 -0.23 -0.52 -20.46
C GLY A 267 -0.41 0.76 -21.28
N PHE A 268 -1.64 1.17 -21.50
CA PHE A 268 -1.96 2.41 -22.22
C PHE A 268 -2.32 3.54 -21.24
N ALA A 269 -1.56 4.63 -21.25
CA ALA A 269 -1.83 5.81 -20.45
C ALA A 269 -2.82 6.75 -21.16
N VAL A 270 -4.10 6.73 -20.75
CA VAL A 270 -5.14 7.60 -21.33
C VAL A 270 -4.82 9.07 -21.12
N ASN A 271 -4.35 9.44 -19.93
CA ASN A 271 -3.93 10.78 -19.59
C ASN A 271 -2.61 10.73 -18.80
N PRO A 272 -1.46 10.98 -19.46
CA PRO A 272 -0.15 10.91 -18.80
C PRO A 272 -0.01 11.83 -17.58
N LEU A 273 -0.62 13.02 -17.61
CA LEU A 273 -0.57 13.93 -16.47
C LEU A 273 -1.28 13.33 -15.25
N LEU A 274 -2.47 12.75 -15.43
CA LEU A 274 -3.19 12.10 -14.34
C LEU A 274 -2.44 10.85 -13.83
N VAL A 275 -1.77 10.12 -14.72
CA VAL A 275 -0.89 9.02 -14.31
C VAL A 275 0.20 9.52 -13.37
N SER A 276 0.93 10.58 -13.75
CA SER A 276 1.99 11.16 -12.90
C SER A 276 1.43 11.65 -11.56
N MET A 277 0.31 12.35 -11.55
CA MET A 277 -0.35 12.83 -10.32
C MET A 277 -0.75 11.67 -9.39
N GLN A 278 -1.24 10.56 -9.94
CA GLN A 278 -1.57 9.37 -9.14
C GLN A 278 -0.31 8.69 -8.57
N VAL A 279 0.78 8.65 -9.32
CA VAL A 279 2.07 8.13 -8.85
C VAL A 279 2.60 8.99 -7.70
N GLU A 280 2.69 10.31 -7.87
CA GLU A 280 3.14 11.24 -6.84
C GLU A 280 2.30 11.12 -5.56
N SER A 281 0.97 11.09 -5.71
CA SER A 281 0.04 10.88 -4.60
C SER A 281 0.24 9.53 -3.91
N ALA A 282 0.50 8.46 -4.66
CA ALA A 282 0.69 7.12 -4.13
C ALA A 282 2.01 7.00 -3.34
N ILE A 283 3.08 7.64 -3.85
CA ILE A 283 4.37 7.75 -3.17
C ILE A 283 4.22 8.52 -1.85
N ALA A 284 3.57 9.71 -1.88
CA ALA A 284 3.31 10.48 -0.67
C ALA A 284 2.54 9.67 0.38
N TYR A 285 1.49 8.96 -0.05
CA TYR A 285 0.64 8.15 0.81
C TYR A 285 1.38 6.97 1.44
N GLY A 286 2.14 6.23 0.63
CA GLY A 286 2.94 5.10 1.11
C GLY A 286 4.10 5.53 2.01
N LEU A 287 4.74 6.67 1.68
CA LEU A 287 5.83 7.24 2.46
C LEU A 287 5.34 7.75 3.82
N SER A 288 4.19 8.41 3.86
CA SER A 288 3.53 8.85 5.10
C SER A 288 3.35 7.68 6.07
N ALA A 289 2.77 6.58 5.59
CA ALA A 289 2.60 5.36 6.38
C ALA A 289 3.93 4.73 6.81
N ALA A 290 4.95 4.76 5.95
CA ALA A 290 6.25 4.19 6.27
C ALA A 290 7.00 4.97 7.34
N LEU A 291 6.82 6.30 7.41
CA LEU A 291 7.58 7.17 8.30
C LEU A 291 6.86 7.53 9.60
N HIS A 292 5.52 7.63 9.58
CA HIS A 292 4.78 8.29 10.65
C HIS A 292 3.57 7.53 11.18
N GLU A 293 2.77 6.90 10.28
CA GLU A 293 1.41 6.50 10.62
C GLU A 293 1.37 5.20 11.42
N GLU A 294 0.87 5.29 12.64
CA GLU A 294 0.66 4.14 13.52
C GLU A 294 -0.62 4.33 14.33
N VAL A 295 -1.48 3.33 14.34
CA VAL A 295 -2.63 3.27 15.23
C VAL A 295 -2.33 2.26 16.33
N ILE A 296 -2.28 2.73 17.57
CA ILE A 296 -2.07 1.89 18.75
C ILE A 296 -3.42 1.70 19.44
N ILE A 297 -3.75 0.45 19.75
CA ILE A 297 -4.97 0.10 20.47
C ILE A 297 -4.58 -0.45 21.83
N GLU A 298 -4.96 0.29 22.89
CA GLU A 298 -4.73 -0.08 24.29
C GLU A 298 -6.06 -0.16 25.02
N ASP A 299 -6.29 -1.23 25.76
CA ASP A 299 -7.53 -1.47 26.52
C ASP A 299 -8.82 -1.29 25.69
N GLY A 300 -8.76 -1.67 24.41
CA GLY A 300 -9.89 -1.58 23.48
C GLY A 300 -10.16 -0.18 22.92
N ARG A 301 -9.25 0.76 23.09
CA ARG A 301 -9.34 2.13 22.57
C ARG A 301 -8.11 2.50 21.76
N THR A 302 -8.30 3.31 20.71
CA THR A 302 -7.18 3.90 19.98
C THR A 302 -6.54 5.02 20.80
N SER A 303 -5.21 5.08 20.78
CA SER A 303 -4.45 6.16 21.43
C SER A 303 -4.59 7.48 20.67
N SER A 304 -4.79 7.42 19.35
CA SER A 304 -4.95 8.61 18.52
C SER A 304 -6.41 9.03 18.45
N SER A 305 -6.67 10.33 18.57
CA SER A 305 -8.00 10.91 18.58
C SER A 305 -8.18 12.08 17.62
N ASN A 306 -7.11 12.78 17.23
CA ASN A 306 -7.19 13.97 16.39
C ASN A 306 -5.92 14.14 15.55
N PHE A 307 -5.85 15.18 14.73
CA PHE A 307 -4.71 15.49 13.86
C PHE A 307 -3.39 15.69 14.61
N SER A 308 -3.43 16.14 15.87
CA SER A 308 -2.24 16.40 16.68
C SER A 308 -1.51 15.14 17.13
N ASP A 309 -2.19 14.03 17.22
CA ASP A 309 -1.68 12.75 17.71
C ASP A 309 -1.64 11.64 16.64
N TYR A 310 -1.89 12.02 15.38
CA TYR A 310 -1.74 11.15 14.21
C TYR A 310 -0.98 11.91 13.10
N PRO A 311 0.36 11.96 13.18
CA PRO A 311 1.17 12.68 12.20
C PRO A 311 1.12 11.99 10.83
N VAL A 312 1.06 12.82 9.78
CA VAL A 312 1.19 12.42 8.39
C VAL A 312 2.34 13.16 7.74
N LEU A 313 2.76 12.71 6.57
CA LEU A 313 3.81 13.35 5.80
C LEU A 313 3.48 14.83 5.54
N SER A 314 4.34 15.73 5.94
CA SER A 314 4.20 17.16 5.67
C SER A 314 4.71 17.52 4.27
N ALA A 315 4.28 18.65 3.75
CA ALA A 315 4.77 19.17 2.47
C ALA A 315 6.30 19.39 2.45
N ALA A 316 6.90 19.67 3.61
CA ALA A 316 8.35 19.86 3.74
C ALA A 316 9.13 18.54 3.70
N GLU A 317 8.48 17.42 3.97
CA GLU A 317 9.07 16.07 3.93
C GLU A 317 8.84 15.38 2.58
N MET A 318 7.96 15.95 1.73
CA MET A 318 7.69 15.38 0.41
C MET A 318 8.94 15.42 -0.47
N PRO A 319 9.45 14.28 -0.96
CA PRO A 319 10.58 14.27 -1.88
C PRO A 319 10.23 14.84 -3.25
N ASP A 320 11.25 15.22 -4.00
CA ASP A 320 11.08 15.39 -5.44
C ASP A 320 10.72 14.04 -6.08
N VAL A 321 9.76 14.03 -7.00
CA VAL A 321 9.34 12.81 -7.71
C VAL A 321 9.47 12.99 -9.21
N ASP A 322 10.24 12.12 -9.85
CA ASP A 322 10.35 12.03 -11.31
C ASP A 322 9.62 10.78 -11.80
N VAL A 323 8.63 10.94 -12.67
CA VAL A 323 7.82 9.84 -13.20
C VAL A 323 8.14 9.57 -14.66
N ALA A 324 8.54 8.34 -14.97
CA ALA A 324 8.67 7.83 -16.34
C ALA A 324 7.52 6.87 -16.64
N ILE A 325 6.70 7.19 -17.64
CA ILE A 325 5.64 6.30 -18.10
C ILE A 325 6.21 5.42 -19.20
N VAL A 326 6.22 4.10 -18.95
CA VAL A 326 6.63 3.09 -19.94
C VAL A 326 5.41 2.65 -20.72
N ASN A 327 5.43 2.88 -22.02
CA ASN A 327 4.35 2.46 -22.92
C ASN A 327 4.67 1.07 -23.49
N SER A 328 4.10 0.02 -22.93
CA SER A 328 4.29 -1.35 -23.40
C SER A 328 3.32 -1.78 -24.51
N GLY A 329 2.22 -1.04 -24.70
CA GLY A 329 1.13 -1.45 -25.58
C GLY A 329 0.26 -2.58 -25.01
N GLU A 330 0.49 -3.00 -23.77
CA GLU A 330 -0.31 -4.00 -23.07
C GLU A 330 -1.70 -3.44 -22.67
N PRO A 331 -2.66 -4.29 -22.32
CA PRO A 331 -3.95 -3.86 -21.78
C PRO A 331 -3.79 -2.91 -20.60
N MET A 332 -4.70 -1.95 -20.46
CA MET A 332 -4.69 -0.98 -19.37
C MET A 332 -4.79 -1.67 -18.02
N GLY A 333 -3.86 -1.34 -17.11
CA GLY A 333 -3.92 -1.67 -15.70
C GLY A 333 -4.45 -0.51 -14.85
N GLY A 334 -4.70 -0.76 -13.57
CA GLY A 334 -5.02 0.27 -12.59
C GLY A 334 -3.84 1.22 -12.38
N ILE A 335 -4.11 2.47 -12.02
CA ILE A 335 -3.06 3.47 -11.75
C ILE A 335 -3.27 4.19 -10.41
N GLY A 336 -4.45 4.05 -9.78
CA GLY A 336 -4.79 4.79 -8.57
C GLY A 336 -3.97 4.41 -7.33
N GLU A 337 -3.33 3.24 -7.30
CA GLU A 337 -2.77 2.63 -6.08
C GLU A 337 -1.36 2.07 -6.26
N VAL A 338 -0.92 1.85 -7.49
CA VAL A 338 0.19 0.95 -7.83
C VAL A 338 1.58 1.42 -7.40
N ALA A 339 1.77 2.71 -7.16
CA ALA A 339 3.01 3.28 -6.65
C ALA A 339 3.07 3.38 -5.11
N THR A 340 1.99 2.96 -4.40
CA THR A 340 2.00 2.89 -2.93
C THR A 340 2.86 1.72 -2.39
N PRO A 341 2.82 0.49 -2.99
CA PRO A 341 3.55 -0.65 -2.46
C PRO A 341 5.09 -0.53 -2.48
N PRO A 342 5.75 -0.03 -3.55
CA PRO A 342 7.20 -0.10 -3.65
C PRO A 342 7.94 0.97 -2.84
N ILE A 343 7.30 2.06 -2.39
CA ILE A 343 8.03 3.16 -1.74
C ILE A 343 8.66 2.76 -0.41
N ALA A 344 7.92 2.08 0.46
CA ALA A 344 8.44 1.68 1.77
C ALA A 344 9.67 0.76 1.65
N PRO A 345 9.67 -0.33 0.85
CA PRO A 345 10.86 -1.14 0.66
C PRO A 345 11.99 -0.40 -0.06
N ALA A 346 11.73 0.50 -1.01
CA ALA A 346 12.78 1.30 -1.64
C ALA A 346 13.52 2.16 -0.62
N VAL A 347 12.80 2.86 0.28
CA VAL A 347 13.39 3.66 1.36
C VAL A 347 14.13 2.77 2.37
N CYS A 348 13.57 1.64 2.78
CA CYS A 348 14.21 0.73 3.74
C CYS A 348 15.50 0.09 3.18
N ASN A 349 15.50 -0.25 1.88
CA ASN A 349 16.69 -0.75 1.19
C ASN A 349 17.78 0.33 1.05
N ALA A 350 17.38 1.59 0.79
CA ALA A 350 18.29 2.72 0.78
C ALA A 350 18.91 2.97 2.17
N MET A 351 18.11 2.90 3.23
CA MET A 351 18.61 3.01 4.61
C MET A 351 19.60 1.89 4.95
N PHE A 352 19.32 0.66 4.54
CA PHE A 352 20.29 -0.42 4.72
C PHE A 352 21.61 -0.14 3.97
N ALA A 353 21.55 0.31 2.72
CA ALA A 353 22.74 0.68 1.97
C ALA A 353 23.54 1.82 2.62
N LEU A 354 22.85 2.71 3.36
CA LEU A 354 23.44 3.82 4.09
C LEU A 354 24.09 3.39 5.42
N THR A 355 23.37 2.60 6.22
CA THR A 355 23.69 2.32 7.62
C THR A 355 24.21 0.91 7.89
N GLY A 356 23.82 -0.06 7.08
CA GLY A 356 24.04 -1.49 7.32
C GLY A 356 22.95 -2.16 8.18
N ASP A 357 21.97 -1.40 8.69
CA ASP A 357 20.90 -1.93 9.55
C ASP A 357 19.62 -2.19 8.77
N ARG A 358 19.05 -3.40 8.89
CA ARG A 358 17.80 -3.78 8.22
C ARG A 358 16.59 -3.33 9.02
N ILE A 359 15.72 -2.56 8.36
CA ILE A 359 14.42 -2.19 8.87
C ILE A 359 13.44 -3.34 8.56
N ARG A 360 12.83 -3.93 9.60
CA ARG A 360 11.95 -5.10 9.49
C ARG A 360 10.53 -4.84 9.98
N SER A 361 10.23 -3.63 10.41
CA SER A 361 8.89 -3.21 10.84
C SER A 361 8.61 -1.78 10.42
N LEU A 362 7.34 -1.49 10.17
CA LEU A 362 6.82 -0.17 9.85
C LEU A 362 5.80 0.26 10.92
N PRO A 363 5.65 1.56 11.18
CA PRO A 363 6.48 2.64 10.64
C PRO A 363 7.94 2.52 11.07
N ILE A 364 8.82 3.20 10.34
CA ILE A 364 10.26 3.18 10.60
C ILE A 364 10.54 3.82 11.95
N LYS A 365 10.89 2.98 12.94
CA LYS A 365 11.35 3.42 14.25
C LYS A 365 12.86 3.34 14.27
N THR A 366 13.51 4.46 14.40
CA THR A 366 14.96 4.48 14.69
C THR A 366 15.15 4.14 16.17
N ALA A 367 16.23 3.44 16.50
CA ALA A 367 16.53 3.15 17.90
C ALA A 367 16.44 4.46 18.69
N ALA A 368 15.59 4.48 19.70
CA ALA A 368 15.52 5.61 20.61
C ALA A 368 16.92 5.78 21.21
N THR A 369 17.50 6.95 20.96
CA THR A 369 18.67 7.41 21.70
C THR A 369 18.32 7.63 23.14
#